data_eb75ce6e6fe1e9fc9de47a1d69fe1e5f
#
_entry.id   eb75ce6e6fe1e9fc9de47a1d69fe1e5f
#
_cell.length_a   1.000
_cell.length_b   1.000
_cell.length_c   1.000
_cell.angle_alpha   90.00
_cell.angle_beta   90.00
_cell.angle_gamma   90.00
#
_symmetry.space_group_name_H-M   'P 1'
#
loop_
_entity.id
_entity.type
_entity.pdbx_description
1 polymer ?
#
loop_
_entity_poly.entity_id
_entity_poly.type
_entity_poly.pdbx_seq_one_letter_code
_entity_poly.pdbx_strand_id
1 'polypeptide(L)'
;MQIEEFLEEWHNDCDTLLVHTSGSTGKPKPLWVEKQRMEASARITCRFLGLKAGDTALLCLPLDYIAGKMMVVRSLVSQLRLTTVEPSSHPLALLPPSLQQIDFAAMVPLQVWQSLKNDEQRQLIMDIRQLIIGGGSLDDQLAAQLRDFPHAVWSTYGMTETLSHIALRRLNGPQRSEWYKPFEGVGLSVTAEGCLTIDAPAVHEGVLVTNDIVELRADGCFRIL
;
A
#
# COMPACT_ATOMS: atom_id res chain seq x y z
N MET A 1 -8.09 3.64 -16.58
CA MET A 1 -6.91 2.98 -17.22
C MET A 1 -7.06 1.50 -17.10
N GLN A 2 -6.92 0.76 -18.19
CA GLN A 2 -6.90 -0.70 -18.19
C GLN A 2 -5.46 -1.21 -17.94
N ILE A 3 -5.32 -2.49 -17.59
CA ILE A 3 -4.00 -3.05 -17.26
C ILE A 3 -3.07 -3.11 -18.47
N GLU A 4 -3.62 -3.39 -19.65
CA GLU A 4 -2.90 -3.42 -20.92
C GLU A 4 -2.30 -2.05 -21.24
N GLU A 5 -3.07 -0.97 -21.09
CA GLU A 5 -2.61 0.41 -21.28
C GLU A 5 -1.46 0.74 -20.32
N PHE A 6 -1.58 0.33 -19.05
CA PHE A 6 -0.50 0.53 -18.08
C PHE A 6 0.76 -0.25 -18.45
N LEU A 7 0.63 -1.50 -18.90
CA LEU A 7 1.77 -2.31 -19.33
C LEU A 7 2.47 -1.74 -20.56
N GLU A 8 1.73 -1.16 -21.52
CA GLU A 8 2.30 -0.43 -22.65
C GLU A 8 3.09 0.80 -22.18
N GLU A 9 2.53 1.60 -21.25
CA GLU A 9 3.26 2.72 -20.64
C GLU A 9 4.49 2.26 -19.83
N TRP A 10 4.38 1.13 -19.14
CA TRP A 10 5.47 0.58 -18.34
C TRP A 10 6.65 0.11 -19.19
N HIS A 11 6.37 -0.53 -20.32
CA HIS A 11 7.39 -1.13 -21.19
C HIS A 11 7.87 -0.22 -22.33
N ASN A 12 7.34 1.00 -22.45
CA ASN A 12 7.86 1.96 -23.42
C ASN A 12 9.26 2.48 -23.01
N ASP A 13 9.93 3.17 -23.93
CA ASP A 13 11.31 3.68 -23.76
C ASP A 13 11.42 4.90 -22.80
N CYS A 14 10.29 5.40 -22.26
CA CYS A 14 10.32 6.51 -21.29
C CYS A 14 10.71 6.02 -19.91
N ASP A 15 11.66 6.68 -19.26
CA ASP A 15 12.08 6.35 -17.89
C ASP A 15 11.08 6.79 -16.81
N THR A 16 10.07 7.58 -17.20
CA THR A 16 9.09 8.16 -16.27
C THR A 16 7.67 7.81 -16.64
N LEU A 17 6.78 7.85 -15.64
CA LEU A 17 5.32 7.70 -15.76
C LEU A 17 4.61 8.90 -15.16
N LEU A 18 3.48 9.28 -15.77
CA LEU A 18 2.59 10.27 -15.19
C LEU A 18 1.66 9.61 -14.16
N VAL A 19 1.65 10.13 -12.95
CA VAL A 19 0.72 9.77 -11.90
C VAL A 19 -0.01 11.02 -11.40
N HIS A 20 -1.13 10.83 -10.69
CA HIS A 20 -1.86 11.93 -10.09
C HIS A 20 -1.94 11.74 -8.58
N THR A 21 -1.75 12.81 -7.83
CA THR A 21 -1.97 12.79 -6.38
C THR A 21 -3.45 12.53 -6.08
N SER A 22 -3.76 11.86 -4.97
CA SER A 22 -5.14 11.50 -4.59
C SER A 22 -6.05 12.68 -4.25
N GLY A 23 -5.51 13.90 -4.22
CA GLY A 23 -6.30 15.12 -4.04
C GLY A 23 -6.91 15.29 -2.65
N SER A 24 -6.37 14.69 -1.60
CA SER A 24 -6.83 14.84 -0.21
C SER A 24 -6.93 16.31 0.25
N THR A 25 -6.19 17.21 -0.39
CA THR A 25 -6.14 18.65 -0.10
C THR A 25 -6.56 19.55 -1.27
N GLY A 26 -7.10 18.97 -2.37
CA GLY A 26 -7.47 19.77 -3.55
C GLY A 26 -7.62 18.94 -4.83
N LYS A 27 -7.52 19.62 -5.99
CA LYS A 27 -7.55 18.94 -7.30
C LYS A 27 -6.32 18.04 -7.46
N PRO A 28 -6.48 16.83 -8.04
CA PRO A 28 -5.35 15.95 -8.35
C PRO A 28 -4.28 16.70 -9.16
N LYS A 29 -3.03 16.63 -8.70
CA LYS A 29 -1.91 17.25 -9.39
C LYS A 29 -1.13 16.19 -10.15
N PRO A 30 -0.71 16.47 -11.41
CA PRO A 30 0.15 15.58 -12.17
C PRO A 30 1.56 15.57 -11.54
N LEU A 31 2.12 14.36 -11.45
CA LEU A 31 3.47 14.13 -10.97
C LEU A 31 4.16 13.12 -11.88
N TRP A 32 5.32 13.47 -12.42
CA TRP A 32 6.17 12.54 -13.17
C TRP A 32 7.05 11.76 -12.18
N VAL A 33 7.00 10.45 -12.26
CA VAL A 33 7.73 9.54 -11.38
C VAL A 33 8.62 8.62 -12.18
N GLU A 34 9.83 8.37 -11.68
CA GLU A 34 10.80 7.49 -12.33
C GLU A 34 10.39 6.02 -12.13
N LYS A 35 10.35 5.25 -13.22
CA LYS A 35 10.06 3.80 -13.19
C LYS A 35 11.04 3.06 -12.26
N GLN A 36 12.33 3.43 -12.29
CA GLN A 36 13.35 2.84 -11.43
C GLN A 36 13.05 3.02 -9.94
N ARG A 37 12.53 4.20 -9.53
CA ARG A 37 12.11 4.45 -8.15
C ARG A 37 10.86 3.65 -7.77
N MET A 38 9.93 3.47 -8.72
CA MET A 38 8.77 2.60 -8.52
C MET A 38 9.20 1.14 -8.30
N GLU A 39 10.18 0.66 -9.07
CA GLU A 39 10.76 -0.68 -8.85
C GLU A 39 11.43 -0.79 -7.48
N ALA A 40 12.21 0.22 -7.06
CA ALA A 40 12.85 0.25 -5.75
C ALA A 40 11.82 0.16 -4.62
N SER A 41 10.75 0.97 -4.68
CA SER A 41 9.62 0.92 -3.75
C SER A 41 8.94 -0.46 -3.71
N ALA A 42 8.73 -1.06 -4.89
CA ALA A 42 8.13 -2.39 -5.01
C ALA A 42 9.01 -3.47 -4.34
N ARG A 43 10.33 -3.46 -4.61
CA ARG A 43 11.28 -4.42 -4.00
C ARG A 43 11.33 -4.29 -2.48
N ILE A 44 11.35 -3.06 -1.96
CA ILE A 44 11.35 -2.79 -0.52
C ILE A 44 10.09 -3.39 0.12
N THR A 45 8.91 -3.11 -0.43
CA THR A 45 7.64 -3.66 0.08
C THR A 45 7.61 -5.19 0.04
N CYS A 46 7.94 -5.79 -1.11
CA CYS A 46 7.90 -7.24 -1.28
C CYS A 46 8.87 -7.95 -0.35
N ARG A 47 10.08 -7.39 -0.15
CA ARG A 47 11.06 -7.91 0.81
C ARG A 47 10.54 -7.84 2.24
N PHE A 48 9.99 -6.69 2.66
CA PHE A 48 9.44 -6.52 4.00
C PHE A 48 8.32 -7.51 4.32
N LEU A 49 7.41 -7.74 3.36
CA LEU A 49 6.28 -8.65 3.49
C LEU A 49 6.66 -10.12 3.28
N GLY A 50 7.90 -10.41 2.87
CA GLY A 50 8.37 -11.76 2.59
C GLY A 50 7.68 -12.43 1.39
N LEU A 51 7.28 -11.63 0.39
CA LEU A 51 6.67 -12.12 -0.84
C LEU A 51 7.70 -12.79 -1.74
N LYS A 52 7.28 -13.87 -2.41
CA LYS A 52 8.13 -14.71 -3.24
C LYS A 52 7.57 -14.84 -4.65
N ALA A 53 8.43 -15.15 -5.61
CA ALA A 53 8.00 -15.52 -6.95
C ALA A 53 6.95 -16.62 -6.92
N GLY A 54 5.86 -16.45 -7.68
CA GLY A 54 4.73 -17.35 -7.71
C GLY A 54 3.66 -17.11 -6.65
N ASP A 55 3.88 -16.26 -5.63
CA ASP A 55 2.82 -15.83 -4.71
C ASP A 55 1.69 -15.12 -5.49
N THR A 56 0.45 -15.32 -5.08
CA THR A 56 -0.72 -14.72 -5.73
C THR A 56 -1.01 -13.35 -5.16
N ALA A 57 -1.06 -12.33 -6.02
CA ALA A 57 -1.41 -10.96 -5.67
C ALA A 57 -2.78 -10.57 -6.27
N LEU A 58 -3.61 -9.85 -5.50
CA LEU A 58 -4.91 -9.34 -5.94
C LEU A 58 -4.82 -7.85 -6.26
N LEU A 59 -5.09 -7.49 -7.52
CA LEU A 59 -5.34 -6.10 -7.93
C LEU A 59 -6.85 -5.83 -7.92
N CYS A 60 -7.30 -5.02 -6.98
CA CYS A 60 -8.68 -4.56 -6.82
C CYS A 60 -8.78 -3.05 -6.64
N LEU A 61 -7.70 -2.33 -6.97
CA LEU A 61 -7.59 -0.87 -6.91
C LEU A 61 -7.50 -0.27 -8.31
N PRO A 62 -8.06 0.92 -8.55
CA PRO A 62 -7.99 1.57 -9.85
C PRO A 62 -6.54 1.90 -10.24
N LEU A 63 -6.18 1.64 -11.50
CA LEU A 63 -4.88 1.99 -12.07
C LEU A 63 -4.72 3.50 -12.35
N ASP A 64 -5.76 4.29 -12.18
CA ASP A 64 -5.68 5.75 -12.23
C ASP A 64 -4.90 6.34 -11.05
N TYR A 65 -4.79 5.58 -9.95
CA TYR A 65 -4.06 5.96 -8.74
C TYR A 65 -2.78 5.15 -8.57
N ILE A 66 -1.81 5.77 -7.89
CA ILE A 66 -0.49 5.16 -7.64
C ILE A 66 -0.61 3.80 -6.93
N ALA A 67 -1.58 3.61 -6.03
CA ALA A 67 -1.75 2.37 -5.30
C ALA A 67 -2.05 1.17 -6.20
N GLY A 68 -2.92 1.33 -7.22
CA GLY A 68 -3.20 0.31 -8.22
C GLY A 68 -1.98 0.03 -9.10
N LYS A 69 -1.34 1.10 -9.64
CA LYS A 69 -0.11 0.97 -10.44
C LYS A 69 0.97 0.20 -9.69
N MET A 70 1.19 0.51 -8.41
CA MET A 70 2.20 -0.17 -7.58
C MET A 70 1.89 -1.64 -7.31
N MET A 71 0.62 -2.08 -7.38
CA MET A 71 0.30 -3.52 -7.32
C MET A 71 0.82 -4.25 -8.56
N VAL A 72 0.66 -3.67 -9.74
CA VAL A 72 1.22 -4.22 -11.00
C VAL A 72 2.75 -4.23 -10.93
N VAL A 73 3.39 -3.12 -10.55
CA VAL A 73 4.85 -3.03 -10.45
C VAL A 73 5.42 -4.06 -9.47
N ARG A 74 4.80 -4.24 -8.29
CA ARG A 74 5.21 -5.29 -7.34
C ARG A 74 5.13 -6.68 -7.96
N SER A 75 4.08 -6.94 -8.72
CA SER A 75 3.88 -8.23 -9.37
C SER A 75 4.93 -8.50 -10.46
N LEU A 76 5.26 -7.49 -11.27
CA LEU A 76 6.31 -7.60 -12.28
C LEU A 76 7.69 -7.83 -11.65
N VAL A 77 8.05 -6.98 -10.69
CA VAL A 77 9.39 -6.97 -10.07
C VAL A 77 9.66 -8.24 -9.24
N SER A 78 8.63 -8.76 -8.58
CA SER A 78 8.75 -9.94 -7.69
C SER A 78 8.17 -11.22 -8.30
N GLN A 79 7.79 -11.18 -9.59
CA GLN A 79 7.24 -12.33 -10.32
C GLN A 79 6.03 -12.95 -9.60
N LEU A 80 5.12 -12.09 -9.08
CA LEU A 80 3.90 -12.56 -8.47
C LEU A 80 2.87 -12.90 -9.55
N ARG A 81 1.97 -13.82 -9.24
CA ARG A 81 0.82 -14.12 -10.10
C ARG A 81 -0.29 -13.12 -9.80
N LEU A 82 -0.45 -12.12 -10.66
CA LEU A 82 -1.44 -11.07 -10.50
C LEU A 82 -2.83 -11.57 -10.96
N THR A 83 -3.79 -11.56 -10.04
CA THR A 83 -5.22 -11.69 -10.34
C THR A 83 -5.85 -10.31 -10.28
N THR A 84 -6.61 -9.95 -11.32
CA THR A 84 -7.27 -8.65 -11.42
C THR A 84 -8.77 -8.80 -11.30
N VAL A 85 -9.40 -7.89 -10.57
CA VAL A 85 -10.86 -7.73 -10.52
C VAL A 85 -11.20 -6.26 -10.71
N GLU A 86 -12.40 -5.99 -11.20
CA GLU A 86 -12.88 -4.59 -11.33
C GLU A 86 -12.88 -3.89 -9.97
N PRO A 87 -12.32 -2.66 -9.89
CA PRO A 87 -12.36 -1.89 -8.67
C PRO A 87 -13.78 -1.62 -8.20
N SER A 88 -14.09 -2.08 -6.99
CA SER A 88 -15.41 -1.91 -6.39
C SER A 88 -15.29 -1.86 -4.86
N SER A 89 -16.40 -1.56 -4.18
CA SER A 89 -16.45 -1.67 -2.73
C SER A 89 -16.50 -3.13 -2.21
N HIS A 90 -16.80 -4.09 -3.11
CA HIS A 90 -16.90 -5.52 -2.82
C HIS A 90 -15.99 -6.35 -3.74
N PRO A 91 -14.66 -6.13 -3.74
CA PRO A 91 -13.78 -6.75 -4.73
C PRO A 91 -13.71 -8.27 -4.60
N LEU A 92 -13.89 -8.81 -3.39
CA LEU A 92 -13.82 -10.25 -3.15
C LEU A 92 -15.02 -11.02 -3.70
N ALA A 93 -16.15 -10.34 -3.96
CA ALA A 93 -17.30 -10.94 -4.64
C ALA A 93 -17.03 -11.21 -6.14
N LEU A 94 -15.99 -10.62 -6.71
CA LEU A 94 -15.63 -10.70 -8.12
C LEU A 94 -14.49 -11.69 -8.40
N LEU A 95 -14.03 -12.40 -7.37
CA LEU A 95 -12.94 -13.35 -7.50
C LEU A 95 -13.33 -14.54 -8.38
N PRO A 96 -12.44 -15.00 -9.28
CA PRO A 96 -12.69 -16.20 -10.07
C PRO A 96 -12.74 -17.44 -9.14
N PRO A 97 -13.68 -18.38 -9.38
CA PRO A 97 -13.81 -19.59 -8.55
C PRO A 97 -12.55 -20.47 -8.51
N SER A 98 -11.67 -20.32 -9.48
CA SER A 98 -10.39 -21.06 -9.55
C SER A 98 -9.31 -20.49 -8.61
N LEU A 99 -9.52 -19.31 -8.03
CA LEU A 99 -8.56 -18.70 -7.12
C LEU A 99 -8.70 -19.31 -5.73
N GLN A 100 -7.72 -20.13 -5.34
CA GLN A 100 -7.75 -20.86 -4.07
C GLN A 100 -7.16 -20.08 -2.89
N GLN A 101 -6.21 -19.19 -3.16
CA GLN A 101 -5.48 -18.45 -2.12
C GLN A 101 -4.99 -17.11 -2.66
N ILE A 102 -5.02 -16.10 -1.80
CA ILE A 102 -4.43 -14.78 -2.05
C ILE A 102 -3.29 -14.60 -1.04
N ASP A 103 -2.06 -14.52 -1.54
CA ASP A 103 -0.89 -14.29 -0.68
C ASP A 103 -0.72 -12.81 -0.34
N PHE A 104 -1.12 -11.92 -1.24
CA PHE A 104 -0.97 -10.50 -1.05
C PHE A 104 -2.14 -9.70 -1.64
N ALA A 105 -2.68 -8.76 -0.86
CA ALA A 105 -3.64 -7.77 -1.34
C ALA A 105 -3.38 -6.40 -0.73
N ALA A 106 -3.67 -5.35 -1.51
CA ALA A 106 -3.77 -3.98 -1.05
C ALA A 106 -5.21 -3.50 -1.20
N MET A 107 -5.79 -2.98 -0.12
CA MET A 107 -7.19 -2.52 -0.09
C MET A 107 -7.30 -1.15 0.60
N VAL A 108 -8.38 -0.43 0.29
CA VAL A 108 -8.77 0.74 1.08
C VAL A 108 -9.69 0.34 2.23
N PRO A 109 -9.79 1.15 3.31
CA PRO A 109 -10.62 0.82 4.48
C PRO A 109 -12.07 0.47 4.13
N LEU A 110 -12.66 1.16 3.14
CA LEU A 110 -14.02 0.89 2.67
C LEU A 110 -14.18 -0.54 2.11
N GLN A 111 -13.23 -1.01 1.31
CA GLN A 111 -13.27 -2.37 0.75
C GLN A 111 -13.20 -3.43 1.86
N VAL A 112 -12.30 -3.21 2.83
CA VAL A 112 -12.17 -4.10 3.99
C VAL A 112 -13.46 -4.12 4.81
N TRP A 113 -14.01 -2.95 5.13
CA TRP A 113 -15.25 -2.81 5.88
C TRP A 113 -16.43 -3.52 5.21
N GLN A 114 -16.58 -3.34 3.90
CA GLN A 114 -17.66 -3.99 3.16
C GLN A 114 -17.49 -5.51 3.06
N SER A 115 -16.25 -5.98 2.87
CA SER A 115 -15.95 -7.43 2.87
C SER A 115 -16.26 -8.08 4.22
N LEU A 116 -16.06 -7.38 5.33
CA LEU A 116 -16.37 -7.90 6.67
C LEU A 116 -17.88 -8.01 6.98
N LYS A 117 -18.75 -7.35 6.21
CA LYS A 117 -20.22 -7.42 6.38
C LYS A 117 -20.86 -8.64 5.71
N ASN A 118 -20.15 -9.31 4.84
CA ASN A 118 -20.62 -10.49 4.13
C ASN A 118 -19.81 -11.71 4.59
N ASP A 119 -20.46 -12.77 5.01
CA ASP A 119 -19.79 -13.92 5.64
C ASP A 119 -18.81 -14.64 4.68
N GLU A 120 -19.16 -14.77 3.40
CA GLU A 120 -18.27 -15.39 2.41
C GLU A 120 -17.03 -14.52 2.15
N GLN A 121 -17.21 -13.21 1.96
CA GLN A 121 -16.11 -12.29 1.76
C GLN A 121 -15.28 -12.11 3.03
N ARG A 122 -15.89 -12.18 4.22
CA ARG A 122 -15.20 -12.18 5.51
C ARG A 122 -14.20 -13.34 5.59
N GLN A 123 -14.61 -14.56 5.20
CA GLN A 123 -13.69 -15.69 5.19
C GLN A 123 -12.54 -15.48 4.20
N LEU A 124 -12.85 -15.03 3.00
CA LEU A 124 -11.86 -14.75 1.97
C LEU A 124 -10.82 -13.69 2.41
N ILE A 125 -11.26 -12.59 3.02
CA ILE A 125 -10.33 -11.54 3.47
C ILE A 125 -9.47 -12.00 4.66
N MET A 126 -10.02 -12.83 5.54
CA MET A 126 -9.28 -13.40 6.67
C MET A 126 -8.19 -14.37 6.19
N ASP A 127 -8.38 -15.04 5.06
CA ASP A 127 -7.44 -16.00 4.49
C ASP A 127 -6.31 -15.34 3.67
N ILE A 128 -6.34 -14.01 3.46
CA ILE A 128 -5.25 -13.28 2.79
C ILE A 128 -4.00 -13.28 3.68
N ARG A 129 -2.90 -13.85 3.19
CA ARG A 129 -1.66 -14.01 3.96
C ARG A 129 -1.00 -12.69 4.35
N GLN A 130 -0.98 -11.72 3.45
CA GLN A 130 -0.46 -10.36 3.67
C GLN A 130 -1.48 -9.34 3.15
N LEU A 131 -2.21 -8.70 4.05
CA LEU A 131 -3.16 -7.64 3.72
C LEU A 131 -2.58 -6.29 4.13
N ILE A 132 -2.38 -5.39 3.19
CA ILE A 132 -2.04 -3.99 3.48
C ILE A 132 -3.27 -3.10 3.27
N ILE A 133 -3.50 -2.17 4.18
CA ILE A 133 -4.64 -1.25 4.16
C ILE A 133 -4.11 0.19 4.14
N GLY A 134 -4.51 0.95 3.14
CA GLY A 134 -4.05 2.33 2.96
C GLY A 134 -5.05 3.19 2.20
N GLY A 135 -4.65 4.43 1.89
CA GLY A 135 -5.51 5.37 1.16
C GLY A 135 -6.63 6.00 1.99
N GLY A 136 -6.58 5.87 3.32
CA GLY A 136 -7.52 6.47 4.26
C GLY A 136 -7.22 6.09 5.70
N SER A 137 -7.83 6.81 6.65
CA SER A 137 -7.72 6.48 8.07
C SER A 137 -8.49 5.22 8.41
N LEU A 138 -7.93 4.43 9.33
CA LEU A 138 -8.60 3.30 9.94
C LEU A 138 -9.29 3.79 11.22
N ASP A 139 -10.61 3.64 11.29
CA ASP A 139 -11.33 3.88 12.54
C ASP A 139 -11.12 2.73 13.54
N ASP A 140 -11.40 3.01 14.82
CA ASP A 140 -11.19 2.05 15.90
C ASP A 140 -12.09 0.81 15.77
N GLN A 141 -13.26 0.94 15.17
CA GLN A 141 -14.21 -0.17 15.00
C GLN A 141 -13.67 -1.16 13.97
N LEU A 142 -13.16 -0.66 12.83
CA LEU A 142 -12.52 -1.51 11.84
C LEU A 142 -11.24 -2.14 12.39
N ALA A 143 -10.39 -1.34 13.06
CA ALA A 143 -9.18 -1.83 13.69
C ALA A 143 -9.46 -2.96 14.71
N ALA A 144 -10.56 -2.86 15.47
CA ALA A 144 -10.97 -3.90 16.41
C ALA A 144 -11.33 -5.21 15.70
N GLN A 145 -12.07 -5.15 14.58
CA GLN A 145 -12.43 -6.35 13.82
C GLN A 145 -11.23 -7.07 13.18
N LEU A 146 -10.17 -6.34 12.87
CA LEU A 146 -8.96 -6.90 12.27
C LEU A 146 -8.05 -7.62 13.28
N ARG A 147 -8.24 -7.43 14.59
CA ARG A 147 -7.37 -7.99 15.65
C ARG A 147 -7.27 -9.50 15.61
N ASP A 148 -8.38 -10.17 15.28
CA ASP A 148 -8.52 -11.62 15.33
C ASP A 148 -8.19 -12.31 14.00
N PHE A 149 -7.69 -11.56 13.01
CA PHE A 149 -7.27 -12.14 11.74
C PHE A 149 -6.10 -13.11 11.95
N PRO A 150 -6.14 -14.30 11.31
CA PRO A 150 -5.09 -15.32 11.49
C PRO A 150 -3.77 -14.92 10.81
N HIS A 151 -3.85 -14.11 9.75
CA HIS A 151 -2.74 -13.68 8.94
C HIS A 151 -2.38 -12.20 9.14
N ALA A 152 -1.33 -11.77 8.47
CA ALA A 152 -0.75 -10.45 8.66
C ALA A 152 -1.61 -9.32 8.07
N VAL A 153 -2.08 -8.41 8.92
CA VAL A 153 -2.76 -7.17 8.50
C VAL A 153 -1.93 -5.96 8.89
N TRP A 154 -1.72 -5.07 7.93
CA TRP A 154 -0.88 -3.90 8.07
C TRP A 154 -1.62 -2.62 7.70
N SER A 155 -1.45 -1.56 8.46
CA SER A 155 -1.76 -0.19 8.04
C SER A 155 -0.53 0.40 7.36
N THR A 156 -0.74 1.11 6.25
CA THR A 156 0.34 1.75 5.49
C THR A 156 0.40 3.25 5.80
N TYR A 157 1.62 3.79 5.79
CA TYR A 157 1.86 5.23 5.76
C TYR A 157 2.73 5.58 4.56
N GLY A 158 2.25 6.51 3.75
CA GLY A 158 2.91 7.00 2.55
C GLY A 158 1.97 7.86 1.71
N MET A 159 2.49 8.39 0.64
CA MET A 159 1.80 9.30 -0.26
C MET A 159 2.26 9.12 -1.69
N THR A 160 1.66 9.85 -2.64
CA THR A 160 2.05 9.74 -4.06
C THR A 160 3.49 10.19 -4.27
N GLU A 161 3.95 11.18 -3.52
CA GLU A 161 5.31 11.72 -3.57
C GLU A 161 6.38 10.71 -3.14
N THR A 162 6.01 9.76 -2.29
CA THR A 162 6.85 8.62 -1.91
C THR A 162 6.54 7.36 -2.73
N LEU A 163 5.81 7.50 -3.85
CA LEU A 163 5.34 6.45 -4.77
C LEU A 163 4.39 5.44 -4.14
N SER A 164 4.53 5.18 -2.87
CA SER A 164 3.73 4.27 -2.07
C SER A 164 4.03 4.51 -0.59
N HIS A 165 3.75 3.50 0.22
CA HIS A 165 4.07 3.55 1.64
C HIS A 165 5.57 3.42 1.90
N ILE A 166 6.04 4.16 2.89
CA ILE A 166 7.42 4.14 3.40
C ILE A 166 7.51 3.51 4.80
N ALA A 167 6.37 3.27 5.42
CA ALA A 167 6.27 2.64 6.73
C ALA A 167 5.00 1.80 6.85
N LEU A 168 5.07 0.77 7.68
CA LEU A 168 3.94 -0.11 8.00
C LEU A 168 3.79 -0.25 9.51
N ARG A 169 2.55 -0.37 9.99
CA ARG A 169 2.28 -0.84 11.35
C ARG A 169 1.41 -2.09 11.33
N ARG A 170 1.73 -3.04 12.18
CA ARG A 170 0.95 -4.28 12.34
C ARG A 170 -0.34 -4.00 13.10
N LEU A 171 -1.48 -4.45 12.56
CA LEU A 171 -2.79 -4.23 13.17
C LEU A 171 -3.24 -5.40 14.07
N ASN A 172 -2.66 -6.59 13.90
CA ASN A 172 -3.09 -7.81 14.58
C ASN A 172 -1.94 -8.69 15.08
N GLY A 173 -2.28 -9.69 15.87
CA GLY A 173 -1.35 -10.68 16.41
C GLY A 173 -0.35 -10.11 17.43
N PRO A 174 0.66 -10.91 17.84
CA PRO A 174 1.61 -10.51 18.89
C PRO A 174 2.47 -9.28 18.55
N GLN A 175 2.59 -8.97 17.26
CA GLN A 175 3.38 -7.83 16.77
C GLN A 175 2.52 -6.57 16.55
N ARG A 176 1.25 -6.58 17.00
CA ARG A 176 0.38 -5.41 16.91
C ARG A 176 1.05 -4.19 17.55
N SER A 177 0.99 -3.06 16.84
CA SER A 177 1.61 -1.81 17.26
C SER A 177 0.74 -0.61 16.88
N GLU A 178 0.79 0.44 17.69
CA GLU A 178 0.27 1.77 17.34
C GLU A 178 1.30 2.59 16.54
N TRP A 179 2.53 2.08 16.43
CA TRP A 179 3.66 2.75 15.82
C TRP A 179 3.93 2.21 14.42
N TYR A 180 4.08 3.11 13.48
CA TYR A 180 4.60 2.79 12.15
C TYR A 180 6.10 2.56 12.22
N LYS A 181 6.54 1.47 11.63
CA LYS A 181 7.95 1.15 11.46
C LYS A 181 8.37 1.54 10.04
N PRO A 182 9.31 2.48 9.88
CA PRO A 182 9.82 2.84 8.56
C PRO A 182 10.57 1.67 7.93
N PHE A 183 10.60 1.65 6.60
CA PHE A 183 11.44 0.72 5.87
C PHE A 183 12.93 1.05 6.04
N GLU A 184 13.76 0.07 5.81
CA GLU A 184 15.22 0.26 5.77
C GLU A 184 15.59 1.30 4.72
N GLY A 185 16.49 2.23 5.07
CA GLY A 185 16.90 3.34 4.22
C GLY A 185 15.96 4.55 4.21
N VAL A 186 14.92 4.55 5.05
CA VAL A 186 14.04 5.72 5.28
C VAL A 186 14.49 6.44 6.55
N GLY A 187 14.99 7.66 6.41
CA GLY A 187 15.27 8.58 7.50
C GLY A 187 14.04 9.42 7.84
N LEU A 188 13.74 9.56 9.13
CA LEU A 188 12.63 10.37 9.62
C LEU A 188 13.12 11.38 10.64
N SER A 189 12.57 12.60 10.58
CA SER A 189 12.73 13.62 11.60
C SER A 189 11.45 14.46 11.72
N VAL A 190 11.41 15.43 12.62
CA VAL A 190 10.27 16.31 12.80
C VAL A 190 10.70 17.77 12.72
N THR A 191 9.85 18.61 12.16
CA THR A 191 10.05 20.08 12.17
C THR A 191 9.84 20.66 13.59
N ALA A 192 10.12 21.95 13.75
CA ALA A 192 9.85 22.65 15.01
C ALA A 192 8.35 22.63 15.40
N GLU A 193 7.47 22.55 14.39
CA GLU A 193 6.02 22.46 14.55
C GLU A 193 5.52 21.03 14.77
N GLY A 194 6.42 20.02 14.77
CA GLY A 194 6.08 18.61 14.97
C GLY A 194 5.66 17.86 13.69
N CYS A 195 5.80 18.47 12.52
CA CYS A 195 5.47 17.83 11.25
C CYS A 195 6.55 16.81 10.86
N LEU A 196 6.12 15.66 10.37
CA LEU A 196 7.04 14.61 9.90
C LEU A 196 7.82 15.06 8.67
N THR A 197 9.13 14.83 8.68
CA THR A 197 9.99 14.95 7.50
C THR A 197 10.52 13.58 7.10
N ILE A 198 10.59 13.34 5.79
CA ILE A 198 10.93 12.05 5.21
C ILE A 198 12.15 12.22 4.30
N ASP A 199 13.21 11.48 4.58
CA ASP A 199 14.36 11.29 3.70
C ASP A 199 14.36 9.85 3.22
N ALA A 200 13.95 9.64 1.97
CA ALA A 200 13.78 8.30 1.40
C ALA A 200 14.39 8.26 -0.02
N PRO A 201 15.72 8.34 -0.16
CA PRO A 201 16.40 8.56 -1.44
C PRO A 201 16.12 7.49 -2.49
N ALA A 202 15.75 6.28 -2.08
CA ALA A 202 15.37 5.22 -3.00
C ALA A 202 14.06 5.51 -3.76
N VAL A 203 13.17 6.36 -3.23
CA VAL A 203 11.82 6.59 -3.76
C VAL A 203 11.49 8.07 -4.00
N HIS A 204 12.23 8.99 -3.38
CA HIS A 204 12.02 10.43 -3.51
C HIS A 204 13.36 11.17 -3.50
N GLU A 205 13.47 12.23 -4.30
CA GLU A 205 14.65 13.08 -4.29
C GLU A 205 14.52 14.19 -3.24
N GLY A 206 15.53 14.28 -2.36
CA GLY A 206 15.57 15.25 -1.28
C GLY A 206 14.64 14.91 -0.11
N VAL A 207 14.54 15.86 0.81
CA VAL A 207 13.73 15.72 2.03
C VAL A 207 12.31 16.22 1.77
N LEU A 208 11.32 15.39 2.05
CA LEU A 208 9.91 15.74 1.95
C LEU A 208 9.39 16.17 3.32
N VAL A 209 8.80 17.36 3.40
CA VAL A 209 8.12 17.86 4.61
C VAL A 209 6.63 17.62 4.46
N THR A 210 6.04 16.90 5.39
CA THR A 210 4.60 16.63 5.41
C THR A 210 3.85 17.62 6.31
N ASN A 211 2.53 17.58 6.26
CA ASN A 211 1.66 18.29 7.21
C ASN A 211 1.21 17.40 8.38
N ASP A 212 1.69 16.15 8.44
CA ASP A 212 1.29 15.20 9.46
C ASP A 212 2.08 15.46 10.74
N ILE A 213 1.37 15.81 11.82
CA ILE A 213 1.96 15.96 13.15
C ILE A 213 2.13 14.58 13.76
N VAL A 214 3.34 14.27 14.21
CA VAL A 214 3.69 12.94 14.69
C VAL A 214 4.46 12.96 16.00
N GLU A 215 4.38 11.84 16.70
CA GLU A 215 5.34 11.49 17.75
C GLU A 215 6.37 10.54 17.15
N LEU A 216 7.65 10.89 17.25
CA LEU A 216 8.77 10.11 16.72
C LEU A 216 9.61 9.55 17.88
N ARG A 217 9.89 8.24 17.84
CA ARG A 217 10.72 7.55 18.84
C ARG A 217 12.17 7.49 18.42
N ALA A 218 13.05 7.24 19.39
CA ALA A 218 14.48 7.08 19.15
C ALA A 218 14.84 5.89 18.23
N ASP A 219 13.98 4.87 18.14
CA ASP A 219 14.13 3.73 17.23
C ASP A 219 13.63 4.02 15.80
N GLY A 220 13.21 5.27 15.51
CA GLY A 220 12.69 5.70 14.23
C GLY A 220 11.21 5.35 14.00
N CYS A 221 10.55 4.63 14.90
CA CYS A 221 9.12 4.38 14.81
C CYS A 221 8.33 5.65 15.15
N PHE A 222 7.19 5.86 14.49
CA PHE A 222 6.36 7.04 14.71
C PHE A 222 4.87 6.70 14.75
N ARG A 223 4.07 7.62 15.32
CA ARG A 223 2.61 7.59 15.24
C ARG A 223 2.08 8.97 14.88
N ILE A 224 0.97 9.00 14.16
CA ILE A 224 0.25 10.22 13.80
C ILE A 224 -0.57 10.66 15.03
N LEU A 225 -0.60 11.97 15.30
CA LEU A 225 -1.31 12.57 16.43
C LEU A 225 -2.66 13.16 16.00
#